data_5bf9732084378544c213d6dd2b8cd2b9
#
_entry.id   5bf9732084378544c213d6dd2b8cd2b9
#
_cell.length_a   1.000
_cell.length_b   1.000
_cell.length_c   1.000
_cell.angle_alpha   90.00
_cell.angle_beta   90.00
_cell.angle_gamma   90.00
#
_symmetry.space_group_name_H-M   'P 1'
#
loop_
_entity.id
_entity.type
_entity.pdbx_description
1 polymer ?
#
loop_
_entity_poly.entity_id
_entity_poly.type
_entity_poly.pdbx_seq_one_letter_code
_entity_poly.pdbx_strand_id
1 'polypeptide(L)'
;MISINDLSLSFGGFTLLDNINFHISDGDRIGLVGKNGAGKSTILKLILGIESPSSGKILKPVDLKIGYLPQQMAHNKDKSVIDETMTAFADILALNDKLDAISQELAERTDYESDTYQKLIVEMNDITDRLSYLSGESPQMLAEKTLVGLGFKREEFNRATSTFSQGWNMRIELAKVLLRRPDILLLDEPTNHLDIESIQWLEEYLQGFPGSLVLISHDRKFLDNCTNRTVEVLLGHIYDYKVNYSKYVTLRAERIEQQKAAFENQQRMIEKSEA
;
A
#
# COMPACT_ATOMS: atom_id res chain seq x y z
N MET A 1 -8.92 8.27 -4.87
CA MET A 1 -10.12 7.40 -4.87
C MET A 1 -10.01 6.32 -5.94
N ILE A 2 -10.23 5.03 -5.61
CA ILE A 2 -10.22 3.90 -6.56
C ILE A 2 -11.63 3.28 -6.54
N SER A 3 -12.19 2.98 -7.72
CA SER A 3 -13.51 2.33 -7.84
C SER A 3 -13.37 1.04 -8.63
N ILE A 4 -13.83 -0.05 -8.03
CA ILE A 4 -13.88 -1.39 -8.62
C ILE A 4 -15.34 -1.68 -8.94
N ASN A 5 -15.65 -1.91 -10.23
CA ASN A 5 -17.01 -2.04 -10.71
C ASN A 5 -17.20 -3.33 -11.52
N ASP A 6 -18.14 -4.16 -11.07
CA ASP A 6 -18.60 -5.41 -11.71
C ASP A 6 -17.43 -6.32 -12.11
N LEU A 7 -16.38 -6.35 -11.27
CA LEU A 7 -15.13 -7.01 -11.57
C LEU A 7 -15.23 -8.50 -11.30
N SER A 8 -14.91 -9.30 -12.31
CA SER A 8 -14.76 -10.75 -12.18
C SER A 8 -13.40 -11.20 -12.66
N LEU A 9 -12.86 -12.24 -12.04
CA LEU A 9 -11.60 -12.86 -12.42
C LEU A 9 -11.72 -14.38 -12.35
N SER A 10 -11.39 -15.04 -13.46
CA SER A 10 -11.44 -16.50 -13.59
C SER A 10 -10.12 -17.05 -14.13
N PHE A 11 -9.70 -18.20 -13.64
CA PHE A 11 -8.54 -18.95 -14.09
C PHE A 11 -8.94 -20.37 -14.49
N GLY A 12 -8.74 -20.75 -15.75
CA GLY A 12 -8.92 -22.15 -16.19
C GLY A 12 -10.29 -22.77 -15.87
N GLY A 13 -11.38 -21.98 -15.88
CA GLY A 13 -12.73 -22.42 -15.56
C GLY A 13 -13.13 -22.27 -14.07
N PHE A 14 -12.22 -21.84 -13.21
CA PHE A 14 -12.51 -21.50 -11.81
C PHE A 14 -12.64 -19.99 -11.65
N THR A 15 -13.79 -19.52 -11.15
CA THR A 15 -14.02 -18.11 -10.84
C THR A 15 -13.51 -17.81 -9.43
N LEU A 16 -12.45 -16.99 -9.35
CA LEU A 16 -11.86 -16.56 -8.08
C LEU A 16 -12.60 -15.36 -7.48
N LEU A 17 -13.00 -14.41 -8.32
CA LEU A 17 -13.76 -13.21 -7.95
C LEU A 17 -14.96 -13.11 -8.89
N ASP A 18 -16.13 -12.87 -8.35
CA ASP A 18 -17.39 -12.84 -9.09
C ASP A 18 -18.17 -11.56 -8.82
N ASN A 19 -18.23 -10.70 -9.84
CA ASN A 19 -18.99 -9.46 -9.84
C ASN A 19 -18.77 -8.60 -8.58
N ILE A 20 -17.51 -8.39 -8.21
CA ILE A 20 -17.17 -7.61 -7.03
C ILE A 20 -17.27 -6.11 -7.30
N ASN A 21 -17.84 -5.40 -6.34
CA ASN A 21 -17.99 -3.95 -6.36
C ASN A 21 -17.54 -3.39 -5.02
N PHE A 22 -16.52 -2.54 -5.03
CA PHE A 22 -16.17 -1.73 -3.86
C PHE A 22 -15.30 -0.54 -4.26
N HIS A 23 -15.20 0.44 -3.38
CA HIS A 23 -14.39 1.62 -3.61
C HIS A 23 -13.49 1.91 -2.42
N ILE A 24 -12.36 2.54 -2.71
CA ILE A 24 -11.41 3.05 -1.74
C ILE A 24 -11.44 4.57 -1.85
N SER A 25 -11.89 5.22 -0.78
CA SER A 25 -11.92 6.67 -0.67
C SER A 25 -10.63 7.20 -0.06
N ASP A 26 -10.39 8.50 -0.22
CA ASP A 26 -9.22 9.14 0.39
C ASP A 26 -9.32 9.04 1.91
N GLY A 27 -8.21 8.63 2.55
CA GLY A 27 -8.14 8.41 3.98
C GLY A 27 -8.78 7.10 4.49
N ASP A 28 -9.32 6.24 3.62
CA ASP A 28 -9.85 4.93 4.02
C ASP A 28 -8.73 4.04 4.60
N ARG A 29 -9.07 3.31 5.67
CA ARG A 29 -8.20 2.35 6.35
C ARG A 29 -8.86 0.98 6.36
N ILE A 30 -8.57 0.19 5.34
CA ILE A 30 -9.27 -1.06 5.02
C ILE A 30 -8.43 -2.26 5.44
N GLY A 31 -9.00 -3.12 6.29
CA GLY A 31 -8.52 -4.47 6.51
C GLY A 31 -9.17 -5.43 5.50
N LEU A 32 -8.38 -5.97 4.58
CA LEU A 32 -8.85 -6.95 3.59
C LEU A 32 -8.67 -8.36 4.16
N VAL A 33 -9.78 -9.02 4.49
CA VAL A 33 -9.78 -10.29 5.22
C VAL A 33 -10.43 -11.42 4.42
N GLY A 34 -10.16 -12.67 4.78
CA GLY A 34 -10.70 -13.85 4.12
C GLY A 34 -9.75 -15.04 4.23
N LYS A 35 -10.21 -16.23 3.87
CA LYS A 35 -9.39 -17.46 3.88
C LYS A 35 -8.18 -17.33 2.94
N ASN A 36 -7.14 -18.14 3.16
CA ASN A 36 -6.04 -18.26 2.23
C ASN A 36 -6.57 -18.76 0.88
N GLY A 37 -6.09 -18.16 -0.21
CA GLY A 37 -6.58 -18.44 -1.56
C GLY A 37 -7.90 -17.76 -1.93
N ALA A 38 -8.52 -16.95 -1.05
CA ALA A 38 -9.78 -16.26 -1.38
C ALA A 38 -9.65 -15.13 -2.41
N GLY A 39 -8.43 -14.74 -2.81
CA GLY A 39 -8.21 -13.68 -3.80
C GLY A 39 -7.77 -12.34 -3.21
N LYS A 40 -7.40 -12.26 -1.92
CA LYS A 40 -6.97 -11.00 -1.27
C LYS A 40 -5.78 -10.34 -2.00
N SER A 41 -4.66 -11.03 -2.11
CA SER A 41 -3.46 -10.53 -2.83
C SER A 41 -3.73 -10.29 -4.31
N THR A 42 -4.65 -11.05 -4.90
CA THR A 42 -5.06 -10.87 -6.30
C THR A 42 -5.81 -9.55 -6.48
N ILE A 43 -6.66 -9.15 -5.53
CA ILE A 43 -7.31 -7.83 -5.54
C ILE A 43 -6.28 -6.71 -5.52
N LEU A 44 -5.22 -6.82 -4.70
CA LEU A 44 -4.13 -5.84 -4.69
C LEU A 44 -3.43 -5.78 -6.06
N LYS A 45 -3.13 -6.93 -6.67
CA LYS A 45 -2.49 -7.00 -7.99
C LYS A 45 -3.39 -6.42 -9.10
N LEU A 46 -4.70 -6.61 -9.03
CA LEU A 46 -5.67 -6.00 -9.94
C LEU A 46 -5.68 -4.47 -9.80
N ILE A 47 -5.67 -3.94 -8.56
CA ILE A 47 -5.59 -2.48 -8.30
C ILE A 47 -4.31 -1.89 -8.89
N LEU A 48 -3.20 -2.62 -8.81
CA LEU A 48 -1.90 -2.22 -9.37
C LEU A 48 -1.88 -2.30 -10.92
N GLY A 49 -2.75 -3.10 -11.52
CA GLY A 49 -2.71 -3.42 -12.95
C GLY A 49 -1.67 -4.49 -13.33
N ILE A 50 -1.14 -5.23 -12.33
CA ILE A 50 -0.27 -6.40 -12.55
C ILE A 50 -1.09 -7.56 -13.12
N GLU A 51 -2.32 -7.71 -12.66
CA GLU A 51 -3.30 -8.66 -13.18
C GLU A 51 -4.40 -7.90 -13.91
N SER A 52 -4.99 -8.53 -14.92
CA SER A 52 -6.12 -8.00 -15.68
C SER A 52 -7.40 -8.74 -15.31
N PRO A 53 -8.53 -8.07 -15.05
CA PRO A 53 -9.78 -8.74 -14.77
C PRO A 53 -10.31 -9.45 -16.02
N SER A 54 -11.08 -10.53 -15.82
CA SER A 54 -11.80 -11.22 -16.91
C SER A 54 -12.98 -10.38 -17.42
N SER A 55 -13.62 -9.60 -16.53
CA SER A 55 -14.68 -8.63 -16.85
C SER A 55 -14.70 -7.52 -15.79
N GLY A 56 -15.47 -6.45 -16.07
CA GLY A 56 -15.53 -5.28 -15.20
C GLY A 56 -14.35 -4.32 -15.40
N LYS A 57 -14.21 -3.36 -14.51
CA LYS A 57 -13.17 -2.33 -14.62
C LYS A 57 -12.75 -1.76 -13.27
N ILE A 58 -11.53 -1.27 -13.23
CA ILE A 58 -10.97 -0.50 -12.11
C ILE A 58 -10.72 0.91 -12.62
N LEU A 59 -11.33 1.88 -11.95
CA LEU A 59 -11.15 3.31 -12.23
C LEU A 59 -10.26 3.90 -11.14
N LYS A 60 -9.16 4.53 -11.54
CA LYS A 60 -8.24 5.24 -10.65
C LYS A 60 -7.68 6.48 -11.35
N PRO A 61 -7.33 7.55 -10.62
CA PRO A 61 -6.62 8.69 -11.18
C PRO A 61 -5.29 8.27 -11.82
N VAL A 62 -4.91 8.93 -12.91
CA VAL A 62 -3.66 8.62 -13.64
C VAL A 62 -2.44 8.89 -12.76
N ASP A 63 -2.47 9.96 -11.98
CA ASP A 63 -1.35 10.44 -11.16
C ASP A 63 -1.32 9.82 -9.75
N LEU A 64 -2.21 8.85 -9.47
CA LEU A 64 -2.29 8.21 -8.15
C LEU A 64 -1.02 7.42 -7.84
N LYS A 65 -0.31 7.85 -6.80
CA LYS A 65 0.88 7.15 -6.31
C LYS A 65 0.48 5.99 -5.41
N ILE A 66 0.74 4.77 -5.85
CA ILE A 66 0.43 3.56 -5.10
C ILE A 66 1.74 2.96 -4.56
N GLY A 67 1.84 2.84 -3.23
CA GLY A 67 2.88 2.06 -2.57
C GLY A 67 2.40 0.63 -2.36
N TYR A 68 3.19 -0.34 -2.80
CA TYR A 68 2.84 -1.75 -2.67
C TYR A 68 4.00 -2.54 -2.07
N LEU A 69 3.70 -3.31 -1.03
CA LEU A 69 4.60 -4.31 -0.49
C LEU A 69 4.02 -5.70 -0.77
N PRO A 70 4.59 -6.47 -1.70
CA PRO A 70 4.17 -7.85 -1.96
C PRO A 70 4.69 -8.80 -0.89
N GLN A 71 4.00 -9.94 -0.74
CA GLN A 71 4.41 -11.01 0.19
C GLN A 71 5.76 -11.65 -0.16
N GLN A 72 6.18 -11.61 -1.43
CA GLN A 72 7.46 -12.15 -1.90
C GLN A 72 8.14 -11.17 -2.84
N MET A 73 9.45 -11.01 -2.70
CA MET A 73 10.26 -10.09 -3.51
C MET A 73 11.49 -10.74 -4.13
N ALA A 74 11.91 -10.22 -5.28
CA ALA A 74 13.22 -10.49 -5.87
C ALA A 74 14.22 -9.41 -5.37
N HIS A 75 15.41 -9.83 -4.92
CA HIS A 75 16.38 -8.95 -4.29
C HIS A 75 17.41 -8.39 -5.27
N ASN A 76 17.75 -7.11 -5.11
CA ASN A 76 18.96 -6.51 -5.65
C ASN A 76 20.11 -6.66 -4.62
N LYS A 77 21.23 -7.30 -5.03
CA LYS A 77 22.17 -7.90 -4.09
C LYS A 77 23.42 -7.08 -3.72
N ASP A 78 23.65 -5.91 -4.34
CA ASP A 78 25.00 -5.31 -4.35
C ASP A 78 25.13 -3.96 -3.62
N LYS A 79 24.03 -3.40 -3.13
CA LYS A 79 24.04 -2.10 -2.41
C LYS A 79 24.10 -2.28 -0.90
N SER A 80 24.57 -1.26 -0.19
CA SER A 80 24.40 -1.19 1.26
C SER A 80 22.93 -1.01 1.64
N VAL A 81 22.56 -1.34 2.89
CA VAL A 81 21.18 -1.15 3.41
C VAL A 81 20.72 0.29 3.21
N ILE A 82 21.56 1.26 3.57
CA ILE A 82 21.21 2.68 3.46
C ILE A 82 21.10 3.11 1.98
N ASP A 83 22.04 2.72 1.12
CA ASP A 83 21.99 3.11 -0.30
C ASP A 83 20.78 2.49 -1.00
N GLU A 84 20.42 1.25 -0.67
CA GLU A 84 19.22 0.63 -1.21
C GLU A 84 17.96 1.35 -0.72
N THR A 85 17.91 1.73 0.56
CA THR A 85 16.77 2.50 1.12
C THR A 85 16.68 3.89 0.50
N MET A 86 17.80 4.54 0.23
CA MET A 86 17.86 5.87 -0.41
C MET A 86 17.31 5.86 -1.84
N THR A 87 17.22 4.71 -2.50
CA THR A 87 16.54 4.61 -3.81
C THR A 87 15.05 5.01 -3.76
N ALA A 88 14.44 5.00 -2.58
CA ALA A 88 13.08 5.51 -2.39
C ALA A 88 12.94 7.00 -2.74
N PHE A 89 14.03 7.74 -2.63
CA PHE A 89 14.10 9.18 -2.90
C PHE A 89 14.69 9.53 -4.28
N ALA A 90 14.81 8.56 -5.18
CA ALA A 90 15.43 8.78 -6.50
C ALA A 90 14.82 9.98 -7.25
N ASP A 91 13.50 10.13 -7.24
CA ASP A 91 12.81 11.25 -7.87
C ASP A 91 13.17 12.60 -7.21
N ILE A 92 13.31 12.61 -5.88
CA ILE A 92 13.68 13.80 -5.10
C ILE A 92 15.12 14.18 -5.36
N LEU A 93 16.03 13.20 -5.36
CA LEU A 93 17.44 13.43 -5.66
C LEU A 93 17.61 13.96 -7.08
N ALA A 94 16.90 13.39 -8.07
CA ALA A 94 16.91 13.89 -9.44
C ALA A 94 16.37 15.35 -9.56
N LEU A 95 15.37 15.73 -8.76
CA LEU A 95 14.88 17.10 -8.69
C LEU A 95 15.90 18.04 -8.07
N ASN A 96 16.62 17.62 -7.01
CA ASN A 96 17.70 18.42 -6.42
C ASN A 96 18.86 18.60 -7.41
N ASP A 97 19.32 17.53 -8.07
CA ASP A 97 20.38 17.61 -9.09
C ASP A 97 19.98 18.58 -10.22
N LYS A 98 18.70 18.53 -10.63
CA LYS A 98 18.16 19.45 -11.65
C LYS A 98 18.10 20.88 -11.15
N LEU A 99 17.72 21.11 -9.90
CA LEU A 99 17.71 22.43 -9.27
C LEU A 99 19.11 23.04 -9.22
N ASP A 100 20.11 22.23 -8.83
CA ASP A 100 21.51 22.65 -8.79
C ASP A 100 22.03 23.01 -10.19
N ALA A 101 21.73 22.19 -11.20
CA ALA A 101 22.09 22.46 -12.59
C ALA A 101 21.46 23.75 -13.11
N ILE A 102 20.16 23.98 -12.87
CA ILE A 102 19.48 25.22 -13.26
C ILE A 102 20.08 26.42 -12.52
N SER A 103 20.38 26.29 -11.23
CA SER A 103 20.97 27.36 -10.45
C SER A 103 22.36 27.75 -10.97
N GLN A 104 23.18 26.75 -11.34
CA GLN A 104 24.47 27.00 -11.96
C GLN A 104 24.33 27.67 -13.34
N GLU A 105 23.42 27.19 -14.20
CA GLU A 105 23.16 27.78 -15.50
C GLU A 105 22.73 29.24 -15.38
N LEU A 106 21.81 29.55 -14.44
CA LEU A 106 21.36 30.92 -14.20
C LEU A 106 22.49 31.83 -13.69
N ALA A 107 23.44 31.32 -12.89
CA ALA A 107 24.57 32.10 -12.39
C ALA A 107 25.60 32.47 -13.47
N GLU A 108 25.72 31.64 -14.51
CA GLU A 108 26.66 31.87 -15.63
C GLU A 108 26.08 32.77 -16.75
N ARG A 109 24.74 32.94 -16.78
CA ARG A 109 24.04 33.69 -17.82
C ARG A 109 23.93 35.18 -17.50
N THR A 110 23.97 36.01 -18.54
CA THR A 110 23.82 37.47 -18.46
C THR A 110 22.62 37.98 -19.26
N ASP A 111 21.89 37.11 -19.93
CA ASP A 111 20.76 37.41 -20.80
C ASP A 111 19.42 37.37 -20.04
N TYR A 112 19.31 38.11 -18.96
CA TYR A 112 18.22 38.12 -17.99
C TYR A 112 16.81 38.35 -18.57
N GLU A 113 16.71 39.02 -19.73
CA GLU A 113 15.43 39.32 -20.40
C GLU A 113 15.03 38.24 -21.44
N SER A 114 15.85 37.22 -21.67
CA SER A 114 15.55 36.21 -22.66
C SER A 114 14.42 35.26 -22.18
N ASP A 115 13.58 34.81 -23.11
CA ASP A 115 12.53 33.82 -22.84
C ASP A 115 13.08 32.53 -22.21
N THR A 116 14.32 32.17 -22.58
CA THR A 116 14.98 30.98 -22.03
C THR A 116 15.38 31.18 -20.58
N TYR A 117 15.89 32.34 -20.21
CA TYR A 117 16.21 32.67 -18.81
C TYR A 117 14.96 32.69 -17.94
N GLN A 118 13.87 33.28 -18.42
CA GLN A 118 12.59 33.32 -17.70
C GLN A 118 11.99 31.90 -17.50
N LYS A 119 12.10 31.02 -18.49
CA LYS A 119 11.67 29.63 -18.38
C LYS A 119 12.44 28.86 -17.30
N LEU A 120 13.76 29.08 -17.20
CA LEU A 120 14.58 28.43 -16.15
C LEU A 120 14.17 28.91 -14.76
N ILE A 121 13.83 30.20 -14.58
CA ILE A 121 13.31 30.72 -13.30
C ILE A 121 11.99 30.04 -12.92
N VAL A 122 11.06 29.94 -13.87
CA VAL A 122 9.77 29.27 -13.64
C VAL A 122 9.99 27.80 -13.24
N GLU A 123 10.85 27.10 -13.97
CA GLU A 123 11.17 25.69 -13.67
C GLU A 123 11.86 25.53 -12.31
N MET A 124 12.77 26.44 -11.95
CA MET A 124 13.41 26.46 -10.63
C MET A 124 12.39 26.64 -9.50
N ASN A 125 11.43 27.55 -9.67
CA ASN A 125 10.37 27.77 -8.69
C ASN A 125 9.46 26.54 -8.56
N ASP A 126 9.03 25.94 -9.68
CA ASP A 126 8.20 24.72 -9.67
C ASP A 126 8.90 23.55 -8.95
N ILE A 127 10.21 23.38 -9.18
CA ILE A 127 11.01 22.33 -8.49
C ILE A 127 11.12 22.67 -6.99
N THR A 128 11.38 23.93 -6.64
CA THR A 128 11.52 24.38 -5.26
C THR A 128 10.20 24.17 -4.49
N ASP A 129 9.07 24.49 -5.10
CA ASP A 129 7.76 24.25 -4.51
C ASP A 129 7.52 22.76 -4.27
N ARG A 130 7.84 21.89 -5.24
CA ARG A 130 7.74 20.43 -5.07
C ARG A 130 8.62 19.90 -3.95
N LEU A 131 9.85 20.39 -3.83
CA LEU A 131 10.79 20.00 -2.76
C LEU A 131 10.35 20.52 -1.40
N SER A 132 9.73 21.69 -1.31
CA SER A 132 9.24 22.27 -0.04
C SER A 132 8.13 21.42 0.61
N TYR A 133 7.30 20.72 -0.18
CA TYR A 133 6.30 19.78 0.31
C TYR A 133 6.91 18.55 0.99
N LEU A 134 8.21 18.30 0.83
CA LEU A 134 8.86 17.09 1.32
C LEU A 134 9.38 17.20 2.75
N SER A 135 9.03 18.29 3.46
CA SER A 135 9.34 18.57 4.87
C SER A 135 10.83 18.67 5.23
N GLY A 136 11.17 19.58 6.11
CA GLY A 136 12.52 19.98 6.54
C GLY A 136 13.49 18.92 7.11
N GLU A 137 13.20 17.61 7.03
CA GLU A 137 14.14 16.54 7.36
C GLU A 137 14.85 16.05 6.09
N SER A 138 16.16 15.83 6.18
CA SER A 138 16.91 15.30 5.04
C SER A 138 16.46 13.87 4.68
N PRO A 139 16.47 13.48 3.39
CA PRO A 139 16.17 12.12 2.97
C PRO A 139 16.95 11.04 3.73
N GLN A 140 18.22 11.32 4.03
CA GLN A 140 19.06 10.40 4.80
C GLN A 140 18.55 10.23 6.22
N MET A 141 18.18 11.30 6.93
CA MET A 141 17.62 11.21 8.30
C MET A 141 16.32 10.41 8.30
N LEU A 142 15.45 10.63 7.32
CA LEU A 142 14.20 9.87 7.18
C LEU A 142 14.48 8.38 6.96
N ALA A 143 15.42 8.05 6.07
CA ALA A 143 15.85 6.68 5.81
C ALA A 143 16.39 6.00 7.08
N GLU A 144 17.32 6.65 7.78
CA GLU A 144 17.91 6.13 9.02
C GLU A 144 16.85 5.90 10.11
N LYS A 145 15.97 6.88 10.33
CA LYS A 145 14.87 6.79 11.31
C LYS A 145 13.92 5.63 11.00
N THR A 146 13.56 5.47 9.73
CA THR A 146 12.68 4.38 9.28
C THR A 146 13.35 3.02 9.44
N LEU A 147 14.62 2.90 9.08
CA LEU A 147 15.40 1.66 9.25
C LEU A 147 15.53 1.27 10.73
N VAL A 148 15.83 2.24 11.61
CA VAL A 148 15.88 1.99 13.07
C VAL A 148 14.51 1.52 13.57
N GLY A 149 13.44 2.15 13.16
CA GLY A 149 12.07 1.74 13.51
C GLY A 149 11.74 0.32 13.05
N LEU A 150 12.31 -0.12 11.94
CA LEU A 150 12.18 -1.49 11.41
C LEU A 150 13.22 -2.46 11.97
N GLY A 151 13.96 -2.07 13.03
CA GLY A 151 14.83 -2.94 13.80
C GLY A 151 16.28 -3.01 13.33
N PHE A 152 16.70 -2.24 12.32
CA PHE A 152 18.11 -2.16 11.93
C PHE A 152 18.92 -1.35 12.94
N LYS A 153 20.14 -1.82 13.23
CA LYS A 153 21.12 -1.06 14.00
C LYS A 153 21.92 -0.15 13.07
N ARG A 154 22.38 1.00 13.55
CA ARG A 154 23.13 1.96 12.74
C ARG A 154 24.41 1.38 12.14
N GLU A 155 25.07 0.44 12.88
CA GLU A 155 26.27 -0.26 12.42
C GLU A 155 26.00 -1.15 11.18
N GLU A 156 24.74 -1.49 10.93
CA GLU A 156 24.33 -2.35 9.83
C GLU A 156 24.05 -1.59 8.53
N PHE A 157 23.91 -0.27 8.58
CA PHE A 157 23.51 0.55 7.43
C PHE A 157 24.45 0.44 6.23
N ASN A 158 25.76 0.31 6.50
CA ASN A 158 26.78 0.18 5.45
C ASN A 158 27.03 -1.28 5.02
N ARG A 159 26.32 -2.26 5.60
CA ARG A 159 26.47 -3.65 5.21
C ARG A 159 25.71 -3.91 3.92
N ALA A 160 26.24 -4.80 3.06
CA ALA A 160 25.60 -5.19 1.81
C ALA A 160 24.28 -5.94 2.08
N THR A 161 23.22 -5.63 1.33
CA THR A 161 21.91 -6.25 1.44
C THR A 161 21.96 -7.76 1.23
N SER A 162 22.91 -8.25 0.43
CA SER A 162 23.17 -9.68 0.21
C SER A 162 23.59 -10.45 1.47
N THR A 163 24.05 -9.76 2.51
CA THR A 163 24.45 -10.39 3.79
C THR A 163 23.27 -10.64 4.73
N PHE A 164 22.08 -10.17 4.37
CA PHE A 164 20.87 -10.27 5.18
C PHE A 164 19.94 -11.37 4.69
N SER A 165 19.13 -11.92 5.60
CA SER A 165 18.08 -12.88 5.25
C SER A 165 16.97 -12.22 4.43
N GLN A 166 16.12 -13.04 3.81
CA GLN A 166 14.96 -12.56 3.06
C GLN A 166 14.05 -11.66 3.93
N GLY A 167 13.83 -12.01 5.20
CA GLY A 167 13.01 -11.22 6.12
C GLY A 167 13.58 -9.81 6.36
N TRP A 168 14.89 -9.68 6.51
CA TRP A 168 15.55 -8.39 6.65
C TRP A 168 15.47 -7.56 5.37
N ASN A 169 15.60 -8.18 4.21
CA ASN A 169 15.45 -7.50 2.93
C ASN A 169 14.00 -7.02 2.72
N MET A 170 13.00 -7.77 3.21
CA MET A 170 11.60 -7.31 3.22
C MET A 170 11.41 -6.05 4.06
N ARG A 171 12.13 -5.90 5.19
CA ARG A 171 12.10 -4.66 5.99
C ARG A 171 12.68 -3.46 5.22
N ILE A 172 13.74 -3.67 4.41
CA ILE A 172 14.29 -2.60 3.54
C ILE A 172 13.24 -2.18 2.51
N GLU A 173 12.57 -3.11 1.86
CA GLU A 173 11.54 -2.79 0.89
C GLU A 173 10.32 -2.11 1.53
N LEU A 174 9.93 -2.55 2.72
CA LEU A 174 8.90 -1.86 3.50
C LEU A 174 9.33 -0.40 3.77
N ALA A 175 10.58 -0.18 4.24
CA ALA A 175 11.11 1.17 4.42
C ALA A 175 10.99 2.01 3.15
N LYS A 176 11.38 1.47 2.00
CA LYS A 176 11.29 2.17 0.69
C LYS A 176 9.86 2.55 0.34
N VAL A 177 8.91 1.63 0.53
CA VAL A 177 7.48 1.87 0.25
C VAL A 177 6.94 2.98 1.15
N LEU A 178 7.27 2.96 2.45
CA LEU A 178 6.83 3.98 3.41
C LEU A 178 7.43 5.36 3.11
N LEU A 179 8.73 5.41 2.78
CA LEU A 179 9.46 6.65 2.51
C LEU A 179 9.00 7.37 1.24
N ARG A 180 8.44 6.65 0.26
CA ARG A 180 7.86 7.26 -0.95
C ARG A 180 6.61 8.08 -0.69
N ARG A 181 6.01 7.98 0.51
CA ARG A 181 4.78 8.69 0.92
C ARG A 181 3.70 8.64 -0.18
N PRO A 182 3.25 7.45 -0.58
CA PRO A 182 2.24 7.32 -1.62
C PRO A 182 0.86 7.82 -1.15
N ASP A 183 -0.06 8.07 -2.10
CA ASP A 183 -1.45 8.43 -1.79
C ASP A 183 -2.23 7.25 -1.21
N ILE A 184 -1.85 6.03 -1.58
CA ILE A 184 -2.42 4.79 -1.05
C ILE A 184 -1.32 3.74 -0.80
N LEU A 185 -1.37 3.11 0.37
CA LEU A 185 -0.55 1.97 0.74
C LEU A 185 -1.33 0.67 0.60
N LEU A 186 -0.77 -0.28 -0.14
CA LEU A 186 -1.25 -1.66 -0.26
C LEU A 186 -0.22 -2.58 0.38
N LEU A 187 -0.54 -3.12 1.56
CA LEU A 187 0.39 -3.95 2.34
C LEU A 187 -0.15 -5.37 2.45
N ASP A 188 0.63 -6.33 1.96
CA ASP A 188 0.31 -7.76 2.01
C ASP A 188 1.20 -8.46 3.05
N GLU A 189 0.63 -8.78 4.23
CA GLU A 189 1.30 -9.40 5.37
C GLU A 189 2.59 -8.66 5.82
N PRO A 190 2.53 -7.34 6.08
CA PRO A 190 3.73 -6.55 6.40
C PRO A 190 4.36 -6.92 7.75
N THR A 191 3.62 -7.57 8.64
CA THR A 191 4.10 -8.01 9.96
C THR A 191 4.94 -9.28 9.90
N ASN A 192 4.90 -10.01 8.79
CA ASN A 192 5.75 -11.18 8.62
C ASN A 192 7.22 -10.78 8.71
N HIS A 193 7.98 -11.50 9.51
CA HIS A 193 9.40 -11.26 9.76
C HIS A 193 9.75 -9.99 10.58
N LEU A 194 8.75 -9.29 11.16
CA LEU A 194 8.97 -8.21 12.11
C LEU A 194 8.95 -8.76 13.56
N ASP A 195 9.81 -8.19 14.41
CA ASP A 195 9.72 -8.35 15.84
C ASP A 195 8.65 -7.43 16.43
N ILE A 196 8.32 -7.62 17.71
CA ILE A 196 7.24 -6.89 18.38
C ILE A 196 7.49 -5.38 18.38
N GLU A 197 8.73 -4.94 18.56
CA GLU A 197 9.10 -3.51 18.59
C GLU A 197 8.89 -2.88 17.20
N SER A 198 9.33 -3.57 16.14
CA SER A 198 9.12 -3.14 14.75
C SER A 198 7.64 -3.11 14.35
N ILE A 199 6.83 -4.05 14.85
CA ILE A 199 5.36 -4.05 14.63
C ILE A 199 4.73 -2.82 15.31
N GLN A 200 5.10 -2.52 16.56
CA GLN A 200 4.59 -1.34 17.28
C GLN A 200 4.96 -0.05 16.56
N TRP A 201 6.22 0.07 16.13
CA TRP A 201 6.66 1.22 15.35
C TRP A 201 5.87 1.37 14.03
N LEU A 202 5.63 0.24 13.34
CA LEU A 202 4.84 0.26 12.09
C LEU A 202 3.37 0.65 12.35
N GLU A 203 2.77 0.19 13.46
CA GLU A 203 1.43 0.62 13.87
C GLU A 203 1.36 2.14 14.06
N GLU A 204 2.31 2.71 14.81
CA GLU A 204 2.39 4.16 15.03
C GLU A 204 2.57 4.93 13.71
N TYR A 205 3.46 4.46 12.85
CA TYR A 205 3.65 5.05 11.54
C TYR A 205 2.37 5.03 10.69
N LEU A 206 1.70 3.87 10.62
CA LEU A 206 0.47 3.73 9.85
C LEU A 206 -0.67 4.56 10.43
N GLN A 207 -0.79 4.72 11.73
CA GLN A 207 -1.78 5.60 12.37
C GLN A 207 -1.59 7.08 11.97
N GLY A 208 -0.35 7.52 11.85
CA GLY A 208 0.01 8.87 11.38
C GLY A 208 0.01 9.05 9.86
N PHE A 209 -0.15 7.98 9.09
CA PHE A 209 -0.09 8.05 7.63
C PHE A 209 -1.32 8.77 7.06
N PRO A 210 -1.14 9.84 6.26
CA PRO A 210 -2.24 10.69 5.79
C PRO A 210 -3.03 10.07 4.63
N GLY A 211 -2.43 9.14 3.87
CA GLY A 211 -3.04 8.48 2.71
C GLY A 211 -3.99 7.35 3.09
N SER A 212 -4.53 6.71 2.07
CA SER A 212 -5.39 5.54 2.24
C SER A 212 -4.54 4.28 2.48
N LEU A 213 -5.09 3.32 3.22
CA LEU A 213 -4.44 2.05 3.55
C LEU A 213 -5.34 0.87 3.17
N VAL A 214 -4.80 -0.11 2.47
CA VAL A 214 -5.39 -1.45 2.34
C VAL A 214 -4.39 -2.46 2.91
N LEU A 215 -4.80 -3.14 3.96
CA LEU A 215 -3.96 -4.01 4.76
C LEU A 215 -4.49 -5.44 4.73
N ILE A 216 -3.65 -6.39 4.35
CA ILE A 216 -3.86 -7.81 4.56
C ILE A 216 -2.96 -8.22 5.71
N SER A 217 -3.50 -8.82 6.77
CA SER A 217 -2.72 -9.38 7.87
C SER A 217 -3.47 -10.51 8.55
N HIS A 218 -2.70 -11.46 9.11
CA HIS A 218 -3.19 -12.49 10.03
C HIS A 218 -3.17 -12.04 11.49
N ASP A 219 -2.46 -10.94 11.79
CA ASP A 219 -2.45 -10.35 13.12
C ASP A 219 -3.72 -9.50 13.34
N ARG A 220 -4.59 -10.04 14.20
CA ARG A 220 -5.88 -9.40 14.50
C ARG A 220 -5.73 -8.07 15.22
N LYS A 221 -4.74 -7.97 16.12
CA LYS A 221 -4.48 -6.76 16.88
C LYS A 221 -3.95 -5.66 15.98
N PHE A 222 -3.04 -6.01 15.07
CA PHE A 222 -2.51 -5.09 14.07
C PHE A 222 -3.62 -4.55 13.14
N LEU A 223 -4.54 -5.44 12.68
CA LEU A 223 -5.72 -5.01 11.92
C LEU A 223 -6.58 -4.04 12.71
N ASP A 224 -6.90 -4.35 13.97
CA ASP A 224 -7.74 -3.47 14.83
C ASP A 224 -7.10 -2.09 15.05
N ASN A 225 -5.78 -2.05 15.24
CA ASN A 225 -5.06 -0.81 15.51
C ASN A 225 -4.89 0.08 14.26
N CYS A 226 -4.79 -0.54 13.07
CA CYS A 226 -4.46 0.17 11.83
C CYS A 226 -5.68 0.42 10.93
N THR A 227 -6.81 -0.28 11.13
CA THR A 227 -7.96 -0.20 10.22
C THR A 227 -9.27 0.11 10.93
N ASN A 228 -10.16 0.81 10.22
CA ASN A 228 -11.50 1.16 10.72
C ASN A 228 -12.64 0.65 9.81
N ARG A 229 -12.28 -0.04 8.73
CA ARG A 229 -13.20 -0.66 7.77
C ARG A 229 -12.66 -2.04 7.41
N THR A 230 -13.53 -3.04 7.41
CA THR A 230 -13.14 -4.42 7.11
C THR A 230 -13.88 -4.91 5.89
N VAL A 231 -13.14 -5.37 4.89
CA VAL A 231 -13.68 -5.95 3.64
C VAL A 231 -13.36 -7.44 3.62
N GLU A 232 -14.41 -8.27 3.72
CA GLU A 232 -14.27 -9.72 3.68
C GLU A 232 -14.41 -10.25 2.26
N VAL A 233 -13.42 -11.06 1.82
CA VAL A 233 -13.50 -11.83 0.58
C VAL A 233 -13.92 -13.26 0.92
N LEU A 234 -15.12 -13.66 0.48
CA LEU A 234 -15.70 -14.96 0.78
C LEU A 234 -16.39 -15.53 -0.47
N LEU A 235 -15.93 -16.70 -0.92
CA LEU A 235 -16.52 -17.42 -2.08
C LEU A 235 -16.65 -16.56 -3.34
N GLY A 236 -15.62 -15.75 -3.62
CA GLY A 236 -15.59 -14.87 -4.79
C GLY A 236 -16.32 -13.54 -4.63
N HIS A 237 -17.07 -13.35 -3.55
CA HIS A 237 -17.82 -12.12 -3.29
C HIS A 237 -17.16 -11.26 -2.20
N ILE A 238 -17.54 -9.99 -2.16
CA ILE A 238 -17.07 -9.02 -1.17
C ILE A 238 -18.22 -8.65 -0.23
N TYR A 239 -17.89 -8.61 1.07
CA TYR A 239 -18.74 -8.09 2.13
C TYR A 239 -18.03 -6.95 2.84
N ASP A 240 -18.59 -5.76 2.75
CA ASP A 240 -18.01 -4.51 3.25
C ASP A 240 -18.63 -4.11 4.59
N TYR A 241 -17.80 -4.06 5.63
CA TYR A 241 -18.19 -3.66 6.98
C TYR A 241 -17.47 -2.37 7.37
N LYS A 242 -18.22 -1.29 7.57
CA LYS A 242 -17.67 0.02 8.00
C LYS A 242 -17.33 0.02 9.50
N VAL A 243 -16.57 -0.99 9.92
CA VAL A 243 -16.13 -1.20 11.30
C VAL A 243 -14.75 -1.86 11.31
N ASN A 244 -14.04 -1.77 12.44
CA ASN A 244 -12.76 -2.45 12.66
C ASN A 244 -12.92 -3.99 12.72
N TYR A 245 -11.79 -4.69 12.79
CA TYR A 245 -11.76 -6.15 12.71
C TYR A 245 -12.54 -6.84 13.85
N SER A 246 -12.38 -6.40 15.11
CA SER A 246 -13.07 -7.00 16.26
C SER A 246 -14.60 -6.88 16.12
N LYS A 247 -15.10 -5.73 15.72
CA LYS A 247 -16.53 -5.52 15.49
C LYS A 247 -17.04 -6.33 14.29
N TYR A 248 -16.24 -6.42 13.22
CA TYR A 248 -16.54 -7.26 12.07
C TYR A 248 -16.76 -8.71 12.45
N VAL A 249 -15.92 -9.30 13.35
CA VAL A 249 -16.05 -10.70 13.77
C VAL A 249 -17.44 -10.95 14.37
N THR A 250 -17.95 -10.01 15.19
CA THR A 250 -19.30 -10.12 15.77
C THR A 250 -20.38 -10.03 14.70
N LEU A 251 -20.33 -9.02 13.83
CA LEU A 251 -21.32 -8.82 12.76
C LEU A 251 -21.31 -9.98 11.75
N ARG A 252 -20.14 -10.54 11.49
CA ARG A 252 -20.02 -11.72 10.63
C ARG A 252 -20.71 -12.94 11.24
N ALA A 253 -20.54 -13.17 12.54
CA ALA A 253 -21.21 -14.27 13.24
C ALA A 253 -22.73 -14.13 13.18
N GLU A 254 -23.26 -12.94 13.44
CA GLU A 254 -24.69 -12.62 13.33
C GLU A 254 -25.22 -12.86 11.90
N ARG A 255 -24.50 -12.42 10.87
CA ARG A 255 -24.85 -12.67 9.47
C ARG A 255 -24.94 -14.16 9.15
N ILE A 256 -23.96 -14.96 9.60
CA ILE A 256 -23.95 -16.40 9.34
C ILE A 256 -25.13 -17.08 10.03
N GLU A 257 -25.47 -16.67 11.25
CA GLU A 257 -26.61 -17.20 12.00
C GLU A 257 -27.93 -16.90 11.31
N GLN A 258 -28.11 -15.66 10.85
CA GLN A 258 -29.27 -15.24 10.07
C GLN A 258 -29.41 -16.03 8.74
N GLN A 259 -28.29 -16.24 8.02
CA GLN A 259 -28.29 -17.03 6.79
C GLN A 259 -28.67 -18.51 7.04
N LYS A 260 -28.19 -19.11 8.12
CA LYS A 260 -28.55 -20.47 8.52
C LYS A 260 -30.05 -20.57 8.83
N ALA A 261 -30.56 -19.65 9.65
CA ALA A 261 -31.97 -19.61 9.99
C ALA A 261 -32.88 -19.42 8.75
N ALA A 262 -32.48 -18.54 7.84
CA ALA A 262 -33.18 -18.34 6.58
C ALA A 262 -33.20 -19.59 5.70
N PHE A 263 -32.07 -20.29 5.59
CA PHE A 263 -31.94 -21.54 4.86
C PHE A 263 -32.83 -22.64 5.45
N GLU A 264 -32.80 -22.85 6.77
CA GLU A 264 -33.64 -23.82 7.46
C GLU A 264 -35.13 -23.53 7.27
N ASN A 265 -35.53 -22.26 7.33
CA ASN A 265 -36.92 -21.87 7.07
C ASN A 265 -37.32 -22.15 5.62
N GLN A 266 -36.45 -21.88 4.66
CA GLN A 266 -36.69 -22.18 3.25
C GLN A 266 -36.84 -23.69 3.00
N GLN A 267 -35.97 -24.52 3.62
CA GLN A 267 -36.08 -25.99 3.54
C GLN A 267 -37.42 -26.47 4.08
N ARG A 268 -37.84 -26.00 5.26
CA ARG A 268 -39.16 -26.36 5.84
C ARG A 268 -40.34 -25.95 4.96
N MET A 269 -40.21 -24.81 4.23
CA MET A 269 -41.26 -24.38 3.30
C MET A 269 -41.34 -25.28 2.07
N ILE A 270 -40.17 -25.72 1.54
CA ILE A 270 -40.09 -26.66 0.41
C ILE A 270 -40.72 -28.00 0.80
N GLU A 271 -40.30 -28.58 1.94
CA GLU A 271 -40.85 -29.86 2.46
C GLU A 271 -42.38 -29.80 2.64
N LYS A 272 -42.93 -28.66 3.09
CA LYS A 272 -44.37 -28.46 3.23
C LYS A 272 -45.11 -28.31 1.90
N SER A 273 -44.44 -27.87 0.87
CA SER A 273 -45.07 -27.70 -0.48
C SER A 273 -45.00 -28.95 -1.33
N GLU A 274 -44.11 -29.91 -0.96
CA GLU A 274 -43.95 -31.22 -1.63
C GLU A 274 -44.79 -32.31 -0.98
N ALA A 275 -45.34 -32.09 0.22
CA ALA A 275 -46.23 -33.01 0.96
C ALA A 275 -47.71 -32.70 0.69
#